data_06496283a027f717e7fff596ed9a7b4b
#
_entry.id   06496283a027f717e7fff596ed9a7b4b
#
_cell.length_a   1.000
_cell.length_b   1.000
_cell.length_c   1.000
_cell.angle_alpha   90.00
_cell.angle_beta   90.00
_cell.angle_gamma   90.00
#
_symmetry.space_group_name_H-M   'P 1'
#
loop_
_entity.id
_entity.type
_entity.pdbx_description
1 polymer ?
#
loop_
_entity_poly.entity_id
_entity_poly.type
_entity_poly.pdbx_seq_one_letter_code
_entity_poly.pdbx_strand_id
1 'polypeptide(L)'
;MVKDFLTMSPSLEDYLESIFVLKQKKKVVRVKDLARYLKVKAPSVIDALRKLKEKNLIVHEHYGYIELTDEGNNKAKVLYEKHTILKKFLHQILGIDGKIAETDACKIEHYLSKETFERIIEFINFIETCPQEVPEWLNNFYYFVKHKKRPPE
;
A
#
# COMPACT_ATOMS: atom_id res chain seq x y z
N MET A 1 -17.84 -13.45 2.71
CA MET A 1 -17.59 -12.16 2.06
C MET A 1 -16.10 -11.91 1.72
N VAL A 2 -15.36 -12.91 1.34
CA VAL A 2 -13.94 -12.82 0.96
C VAL A 2 -13.71 -13.07 -0.54
N LYS A 3 -14.79 -13.25 -1.32
CA LYS A 3 -14.72 -13.67 -2.73
C LYS A 3 -14.43 -12.55 -3.74
N ASP A 4 -14.53 -11.26 -3.38
CA ASP A 4 -14.42 -10.16 -4.35
C ASP A 4 -13.04 -9.49 -4.44
N PHE A 5 -12.11 -9.81 -3.54
CA PHE A 5 -10.74 -9.28 -3.64
C PHE A 5 -9.93 -9.88 -4.80
N LEU A 6 -10.37 -11.00 -5.35
CA LEU A 6 -9.67 -11.75 -6.41
C LEU A 6 -9.99 -11.27 -7.85
N THR A 7 -10.78 -10.21 -8.02
CA THR A 7 -11.27 -9.82 -9.36
C THR A 7 -10.69 -8.54 -9.94
N MET A 8 -9.85 -7.83 -9.19
CA MET A 8 -9.12 -6.66 -9.71
C MET A 8 -7.67 -7.00 -10.06
N SER A 9 -7.17 -6.44 -11.16
CA SER A 9 -5.75 -6.51 -11.46
C SER A 9 -4.95 -5.61 -10.49
N PRO A 10 -3.68 -5.94 -10.19
CA PRO A 10 -2.81 -5.07 -9.38
C PRO A 10 -2.79 -3.62 -9.85
N SER A 11 -2.71 -3.39 -11.15
CA SER A 11 -2.76 -2.04 -11.74
C SER A 11 -4.07 -1.30 -11.42
N LEU A 12 -5.21 -1.99 -11.42
CA LEU A 12 -6.51 -1.37 -11.12
C LEU A 12 -6.63 -1.04 -9.62
N GLU A 13 -6.04 -1.87 -8.76
CA GLU A 13 -5.91 -1.59 -7.33
C GLU A 13 -5.05 -0.35 -7.07
N ASP A 14 -3.93 -0.20 -7.77
CA ASP A 14 -3.08 1.01 -7.70
C ASP A 14 -3.86 2.28 -8.04
N TYR A 15 -4.70 2.25 -9.07
CA TYR A 15 -5.54 3.39 -9.42
C TYR A 15 -6.55 3.71 -8.31
N LEU A 16 -7.21 2.71 -7.75
CA LEU A 16 -8.18 2.89 -6.67
C LEU A 16 -7.53 3.47 -5.41
N GLU A 17 -6.40 2.93 -5.01
CA GLU A 17 -5.62 3.44 -3.86
C GLU A 17 -5.12 4.87 -4.11
N SER A 18 -4.63 5.16 -5.31
CA SER A 18 -4.16 6.50 -5.68
C SER A 18 -5.26 7.55 -5.59
N ILE A 19 -6.50 7.23 -5.96
CA ILE A 19 -7.65 8.11 -5.78
C ILE A 19 -7.85 8.40 -4.30
N PHE A 20 -7.81 7.37 -3.46
CA PHE A 20 -7.95 7.51 -2.01
C PHE A 20 -6.85 8.42 -1.42
N VAL A 21 -5.59 8.18 -1.75
CA VAL A 21 -4.45 8.99 -1.28
C VAL A 21 -4.55 10.43 -1.74
N LEU A 22 -4.92 10.67 -3.00
CA LEU A 22 -5.07 12.03 -3.52
C LEU A 22 -6.24 12.77 -2.87
N LYS A 23 -7.33 12.09 -2.53
CA LYS A 23 -8.46 12.69 -1.80
C LYS A 23 -8.10 13.14 -0.39
N GLN A 24 -7.10 12.53 0.26
CA GLN A 24 -6.60 13.01 1.54
C GLN A 24 -5.85 14.36 1.42
N LYS A 25 -5.31 14.64 0.25
CA LYS A 25 -4.46 15.82 -0.01
C LYS A 25 -5.18 16.91 -0.79
N LYS A 26 -6.23 16.57 -1.51
CA LYS A 26 -6.94 17.47 -2.42
C LYS A 26 -8.45 17.37 -2.21
N LYS A 27 -9.11 18.51 -2.29
CA LYS A 27 -10.57 18.57 -2.22
C LYS A 27 -11.24 17.89 -3.43
N VAL A 28 -10.59 17.93 -4.59
CA VAL A 28 -11.08 17.37 -5.86
C VAL A 28 -9.96 16.61 -6.56
N VAL A 29 -10.24 15.41 -7.03
CA VAL A 29 -9.31 14.58 -7.83
C VAL A 29 -9.80 14.54 -9.29
N ARG A 30 -8.88 14.75 -10.23
CA ARG A 30 -9.13 14.71 -11.66
C ARG A 30 -8.17 13.76 -12.38
N VAL A 31 -8.48 13.41 -13.63
CA VAL A 31 -7.64 12.56 -14.49
C VAL A 31 -6.18 13.02 -14.51
N LYS A 32 -5.93 14.34 -14.66
CA LYS A 32 -4.58 14.90 -14.66
C LYS A 32 -3.80 14.67 -13.37
N ASP A 33 -4.49 14.63 -12.23
CA ASP A 33 -3.86 14.41 -10.93
C ASP A 33 -3.38 12.96 -10.82
N LEU A 34 -4.20 12.00 -11.23
CA LEU A 34 -3.85 10.58 -11.29
C LEU A 34 -2.73 10.32 -12.29
N ALA A 35 -2.83 10.88 -13.49
CA ALA A 35 -1.81 10.72 -14.53
C ALA A 35 -0.42 11.18 -14.03
N ARG A 36 -0.38 12.32 -13.31
CA ARG A 36 0.85 12.84 -12.71
C ARG A 36 1.34 11.97 -11.55
N TYR A 37 0.43 11.57 -10.67
CA TYR A 37 0.77 10.79 -9.48
C TYR A 37 1.34 9.41 -9.84
N LEU A 38 0.68 8.69 -10.75
CA LEU A 38 1.08 7.37 -11.23
C LEU A 38 2.14 7.40 -12.36
N LYS A 39 2.48 8.60 -12.86
CA LYS A 39 3.42 8.79 -14.00
C LYS A 39 2.99 8.03 -15.25
N VAL A 40 1.71 8.05 -15.55
CA VAL A 40 1.10 7.42 -16.72
C VAL A 40 0.41 8.44 -17.62
N LYS A 41 0.06 8.05 -18.83
CA LYS A 41 -0.66 8.90 -19.79
C LYS A 41 -2.17 8.94 -19.45
N ALA A 42 -2.83 10.05 -19.75
CA ALA A 42 -4.27 10.23 -19.51
C ALA A 42 -5.17 9.13 -20.10
N PRO A 43 -4.94 8.58 -21.30
CA PRO A 43 -5.74 7.47 -21.83
C PRO A 43 -5.75 6.22 -20.94
N SER A 44 -4.61 5.90 -20.31
CA SER A 44 -4.53 4.78 -19.35
C SER A 44 -5.35 5.03 -18.10
N VAL A 45 -5.36 6.26 -17.60
CA VAL A 45 -6.21 6.68 -16.48
C VAL A 45 -7.68 6.52 -16.85
N ILE A 46 -8.08 7.03 -18.01
CA ILE A 46 -9.48 6.98 -18.47
C ILE A 46 -9.96 5.53 -18.60
N ASP A 47 -9.15 4.61 -19.14
CA ASP A 47 -9.50 3.19 -19.22
C ASP A 47 -9.67 2.56 -17.83
N ALA A 48 -8.77 2.86 -16.90
CA ALA A 48 -8.86 2.40 -15.53
C ALA A 48 -10.11 2.93 -14.81
N LEU A 49 -10.41 4.23 -14.97
CA LEU A 49 -11.62 4.84 -14.40
C LEU A 49 -12.90 4.21 -14.95
N ARG A 50 -12.94 3.89 -16.25
CA ARG A 50 -14.08 3.17 -16.85
C ARG A 50 -14.30 1.82 -16.17
N LYS A 51 -13.24 1.03 -15.98
CA LYS A 51 -13.29 -0.27 -15.30
C LYS A 51 -13.68 -0.17 -13.83
N LEU A 52 -13.17 0.84 -13.10
CA LEU A 52 -13.56 1.10 -11.71
C LEU A 52 -15.02 1.53 -11.59
N LYS A 53 -15.53 2.31 -12.54
CA LYS A 53 -16.94 2.71 -12.61
C LYS A 53 -17.85 1.52 -12.90
N GLU A 54 -17.48 0.62 -13.83
CA GLU A 54 -18.20 -0.61 -14.11
C GLU A 54 -18.32 -1.54 -12.89
N LYS A 55 -17.33 -1.46 -11.97
CA LYS A 55 -17.31 -2.17 -10.68
C LYS A 55 -18.01 -1.41 -9.55
N ASN A 56 -18.63 -0.27 -9.81
CA ASN A 56 -19.27 0.60 -8.83
C ASN A 56 -18.33 1.08 -7.69
N LEU A 57 -17.05 1.21 -7.96
CA LEU A 57 -16.05 1.67 -6.98
C LEU A 57 -15.84 3.19 -7.02
N ILE A 58 -16.17 3.81 -8.15
CA ILE A 58 -16.07 5.25 -8.32
C ILE A 58 -17.30 5.81 -9.03
N VAL A 59 -17.52 7.11 -8.82
CA VAL A 59 -18.36 7.97 -9.65
C VAL A 59 -17.45 8.94 -10.39
N HIS A 60 -17.55 9.00 -11.71
CA HIS A 60 -16.83 9.96 -12.52
C HIS A 60 -17.86 10.92 -13.10
N GLU A 61 -17.91 12.14 -12.57
CA GLU A 61 -18.91 13.14 -12.92
C GLU A 61 -18.62 13.82 -14.26
N HIS A 62 -19.65 14.44 -14.82
CA HIS A 62 -19.60 15.15 -16.10
C HIS A 62 -18.53 16.25 -16.15
N TYR A 63 -18.22 16.87 -15.00
CA TYR A 63 -17.17 17.88 -14.86
C TYR A 63 -15.75 17.30 -14.64
N GLY A 64 -15.56 16.00 -14.80
CA GLY A 64 -14.28 15.32 -14.69
C GLY A 64 -13.77 15.12 -13.26
N TYR A 65 -14.65 15.25 -12.25
CA TYR A 65 -14.33 14.91 -10.87
C TYR A 65 -14.48 13.43 -10.62
N ILE A 66 -13.55 12.88 -9.86
CA ILE A 66 -13.52 11.48 -9.49
C ILE A 66 -13.85 11.37 -8.01
N GLU A 67 -14.93 10.66 -7.69
CA GLU A 67 -15.36 10.39 -6.34
C GLU A 67 -15.37 8.87 -6.09
N LEU A 68 -14.96 8.47 -4.89
CA LEU A 68 -15.11 7.09 -4.44
C LEU A 68 -16.55 6.84 -4.00
N THR A 69 -17.11 5.69 -4.35
CA THR A 69 -18.31 5.18 -3.68
C THR A 69 -17.94 4.72 -2.27
N ASP A 70 -18.93 4.43 -1.41
CA ASP A 70 -18.66 3.84 -0.08
C ASP A 70 -17.88 2.54 -0.20
N GLU A 71 -18.24 1.67 -1.14
CA GLU A 71 -17.51 0.43 -1.42
C GLU A 71 -16.09 0.71 -1.92
N GLY A 72 -15.93 1.64 -2.86
CA GLY A 72 -14.62 2.06 -3.37
C GLY A 72 -13.73 2.62 -2.28
N ASN A 73 -14.29 3.47 -1.40
CA ASN A 73 -13.55 4.03 -0.27
C ASN A 73 -13.09 2.95 0.72
N ASN A 74 -13.96 1.99 1.06
CA ASN A 74 -13.61 0.90 1.95
C ASN A 74 -12.52 0.00 1.37
N LYS A 75 -12.63 -0.38 0.09
CA LYS A 75 -11.59 -1.16 -0.60
C LYS A 75 -10.26 -0.41 -0.69
N ALA A 76 -10.29 0.86 -1.09
CA ALA A 76 -9.09 1.69 -1.19
C ALA A 76 -8.39 1.88 0.16
N LYS A 77 -9.16 2.06 1.23
CA LYS A 77 -8.63 2.15 2.60
C LYS A 77 -7.89 0.88 3.01
N VAL A 78 -8.46 -0.30 2.74
CA VAL A 78 -7.80 -1.59 3.04
C VAL A 78 -6.49 -1.74 2.26
N LEU A 79 -6.45 -1.37 0.98
CA LEU A 79 -5.23 -1.37 0.17
C LEU A 79 -4.17 -0.43 0.76
N TYR A 80 -4.56 0.79 1.10
CA TYR A 80 -3.68 1.78 1.69
C TYR A 80 -3.11 1.34 3.05
N GLU A 81 -3.93 0.74 3.92
CA GLU A 81 -3.49 0.18 5.20
C GLU A 81 -2.49 -0.96 4.99
N LYS A 82 -2.76 -1.85 4.03
CA LYS A 82 -1.87 -2.95 3.67
C LYS A 82 -0.51 -2.45 3.18
N HIS A 83 -0.52 -1.47 2.28
CA HIS A 83 0.67 -0.79 1.81
C HIS A 83 1.49 -0.19 2.96
N THR A 84 0.83 0.56 3.83
CA THR A 84 1.47 1.24 4.97
C THR A 84 2.13 0.24 5.93
N ILE A 85 1.47 -0.88 6.23
CA ILE A 85 2.00 -1.95 7.10
C ILE A 85 3.22 -2.60 6.46
N LEU A 86 3.16 -2.93 5.17
CA LEU A 86 4.28 -3.53 4.46
C LEU A 86 5.49 -2.59 4.38
N LYS A 87 5.26 -1.32 4.07
CA LYS A 87 6.30 -0.30 4.08
C LYS A 87 6.96 -0.19 5.46
N LYS A 88 6.17 -0.17 6.53
CA LYS A 88 6.65 -0.15 7.91
C LYS A 88 7.53 -1.36 8.21
N PHE A 89 7.09 -2.55 7.85
CA PHE A 89 7.84 -3.78 8.02
C PHE A 89 9.19 -3.73 7.30
N LEU A 90 9.19 -3.35 6.02
CA LEU A 90 10.40 -3.27 5.21
C LEU A 90 11.36 -2.21 5.72
N HIS A 91 10.85 -1.01 6.02
CA HIS A 91 11.69 0.13 6.39
C HIS A 91 12.14 0.09 7.84
N GLN A 92 11.20 -0.04 8.78
CA GLN A 92 11.51 0.10 10.21
C GLN A 92 12.04 -1.18 10.84
N ILE A 93 11.62 -2.36 10.36
CA ILE A 93 12.05 -3.64 10.94
C ILE A 93 13.22 -4.24 10.15
N LEU A 94 13.11 -4.33 8.83
CA LEU A 94 14.20 -4.88 8.02
C LEU A 94 15.31 -3.86 7.71
N GLY A 95 15.11 -2.58 7.99
CA GLY A 95 16.13 -1.54 7.76
C GLY A 95 16.34 -1.21 6.28
N ILE A 96 15.35 -1.49 5.42
CA ILE A 96 15.41 -1.16 3.99
C ILE A 96 15.26 0.36 3.80
N ASP A 97 15.99 0.92 2.85
CA ASP A 97 15.84 2.33 2.47
C ASP A 97 14.38 2.69 2.20
N GLY A 98 13.92 3.85 2.69
CA GLY A 98 12.51 4.23 2.65
C GLY A 98 11.91 4.31 1.23
N LYS A 99 12.71 4.69 0.22
CA LYS A 99 12.23 4.73 -1.18
C LYS A 99 12.12 3.34 -1.78
N ILE A 100 13.04 2.45 -1.43
CA ILE A 100 13.01 1.05 -1.83
C ILE A 100 11.82 0.36 -1.14
N ALA A 101 11.66 0.56 0.17
CA ALA A 101 10.54 0.02 0.94
C ALA A 101 9.17 0.45 0.39
N GLU A 102 9.02 1.72 0.00
CA GLU A 102 7.83 2.25 -0.68
C GLU A 102 7.53 1.49 -1.97
N THR A 103 8.55 1.38 -2.84
CA THR A 103 8.41 0.73 -4.14
C THR A 103 8.10 -0.76 -4.01
N ASP A 104 8.75 -1.43 -3.08
CA ASP A 104 8.57 -2.87 -2.88
C ASP A 104 7.25 -3.18 -2.19
N ALA A 105 6.83 -2.38 -1.20
CA ALA A 105 5.51 -2.51 -0.58
C ALA A 105 4.39 -2.42 -1.63
N CYS A 106 4.45 -1.42 -2.51
CA CYS A 106 3.48 -1.25 -3.60
C CYS A 106 3.39 -2.47 -4.53
N LYS A 107 4.50 -3.16 -4.77
CA LYS A 107 4.51 -4.36 -5.62
C LYS A 107 3.98 -5.59 -4.91
N ILE A 108 4.47 -5.87 -3.70
CA ILE A 108 4.18 -7.12 -3.01
C ILE A 108 2.79 -7.17 -2.37
N GLU A 109 2.18 -6.02 -2.04
CA GLU A 109 0.86 -5.97 -1.40
C GLU A 109 -0.24 -6.69 -2.19
N HIS A 110 -0.13 -6.70 -3.52
CA HIS A 110 -1.10 -7.32 -4.41
C HIS A 110 -0.98 -8.86 -4.48
N TYR A 111 0.18 -9.40 -4.09
CA TYR A 111 0.49 -10.83 -4.25
C TYR A 111 0.56 -11.60 -2.94
N LEU A 112 0.54 -10.92 -1.79
CA LEU A 112 0.57 -11.58 -0.50
C LEU A 112 -0.77 -12.24 -0.18
N SER A 113 -0.70 -13.50 0.25
CA SER A 113 -1.85 -14.17 0.84
C SER A 113 -2.28 -13.47 2.13
N LYS A 114 -3.55 -13.63 2.49
CA LYS A 114 -4.09 -13.12 3.74
C LYS A 114 -3.29 -13.63 4.95
N GLU A 115 -2.99 -14.92 4.98
CA GLU A 115 -2.23 -15.54 6.06
C GLU A 115 -0.83 -14.95 6.22
N THR A 116 -0.10 -14.76 5.12
CA THR A 116 1.22 -14.11 5.15
C THR A 116 1.15 -12.69 5.67
N PHE A 117 0.15 -11.93 5.24
CA PHE A 117 -0.04 -10.56 5.68
C PHE A 117 -0.40 -10.47 7.18
N GLU A 118 -1.30 -11.34 7.66
CA GLU A 118 -1.64 -11.44 9.08
C GLU A 118 -0.42 -11.79 9.93
N ARG A 119 0.43 -12.69 9.46
CA ARG A 119 1.68 -13.05 10.15
C ARG A 119 2.67 -11.88 10.24
N ILE A 120 2.75 -11.06 9.22
CA ILE A 120 3.56 -9.83 9.25
C ILE A 120 3.02 -8.86 10.30
N ILE A 121 1.70 -8.68 10.39
CA ILE A 121 1.07 -7.84 11.42
C ILE A 121 1.40 -8.37 12.84
N GLU A 122 1.24 -9.67 13.06
CA GLU A 122 1.57 -10.29 14.35
C GLU A 122 3.03 -10.08 14.73
N PHE A 123 3.94 -10.18 13.76
CA PHE A 123 5.36 -9.96 13.99
C PHE A 123 5.69 -8.51 14.32
N ILE A 124 5.06 -7.56 13.63
CA ILE A 124 5.19 -6.12 13.96
C ILE A 124 4.69 -5.87 15.40
N ASN A 125 3.52 -6.38 15.73
CA ASN A 125 2.94 -6.24 17.08
C ASN A 125 3.84 -6.85 18.16
N PHE A 126 4.42 -8.01 17.89
CA PHE A 126 5.37 -8.66 18.81
C PHE A 126 6.58 -7.77 19.10
N ILE A 127 7.12 -7.10 18.07
CA ILE A 127 8.24 -6.16 18.25
C ILE A 127 7.79 -4.90 19.03
N GLU A 128 6.66 -4.31 18.66
CA GLU A 128 6.17 -3.07 19.25
C GLU A 128 5.70 -3.21 20.70
N THR A 129 5.29 -4.41 21.08
CA THR A 129 4.91 -4.73 22.47
C THR A 129 6.09 -5.19 23.35
N CYS A 130 7.31 -5.21 22.79
CA CYS A 130 8.49 -5.54 23.57
C CYS A 130 8.72 -4.47 24.65
N PRO A 131 9.01 -4.87 25.92
CA PRO A 131 9.31 -3.92 26.99
C PRO A 131 10.54 -3.05 26.75
N GLN A 132 11.44 -3.51 25.90
CA GLN A 132 12.61 -2.76 25.45
C GLN A 132 12.25 -1.95 24.19
N GLU A 133 12.74 -0.73 24.07
CA GLU A 133 12.49 0.13 22.90
C GLU A 133 12.90 -0.55 21.58
N VAL A 134 14.03 -1.23 21.57
CA VAL A 134 14.45 -2.11 20.48
C VAL A 134 14.92 -3.43 21.07
N PRO A 135 14.30 -4.57 20.70
CA PRO A 135 14.74 -5.88 21.17
C PRO A 135 16.22 -6.15 20.85
N GLU A 136 16.94 -6.76 21.79
CA GLU A 136 18.36 -7.06 21.62
C GLU A 136 18.64 -7.87 20.33
N TRP A 137 17.82 -8.89 20.05
CA TRP A 137 17.96 -9.69 18.83
C TRP A 137 17.81 -8.86 17.55
N LEU A 138 16.99 -7.81 17.57
CA LEU A 138 16.81 -6.92 16.42
C LEU A 138 18.03 -6.01 16.25
N ASN A 139 18.63 -5.53 17.34
CA ASN A 139 19.92 -4.84 17.31
C ASN A 139 21.02 -5.74 16.75
N ASN A 140 21.05 -7.01 17.16
CA ASN A 140 21.97 -8.01 16.66
C ASN A 140 21.78 -8.27 15.15
N PHE A 141 20.55 -8.25 14.68
CA PHE A 141 20.24 -8.34 13.25
C PHE A 141 20.81 -7.12 12.50
N TYR A 142 20.59 -5.90 12.98
CA TYR A 142 21.13 -4.69 12.34
C TYR A 142 22.67 -4.67 12.35
N TYR A 143 23.28 -5.12 13.42
CA TYR A 143 24.72 -5.30 13.47
C TYR A 143 25.20 -6.30 12.39
N PHE A 144 24.52 -7.44 12.26
CA PHE A 144 24.84 -8.44 11.25
C PHE A 144 24.68 -7.89 9.83
N VAL A 145 23.60 -7.17 9.53
CA VAL A 145 23.38 -6.55 8.22
C VAL A 145 24.54 -5.63 7.85
N LYS A 146 25.03 -4.82 8.83
CA LYS A 146 26.12 -3.87 8.64
C LYS A 146 27.49 -4.53 8.51
N HIS A 147 27.80 -5.48 9.38
CA HIS A 147 29.15 -6.05 9.55
C HIS A 147 29.34 -7.42 8.93
N LYS A 148 28.26 -8.08 8.45
CA LYS A 148 28.24 -9.45 7.88
C LYS A 148 28.76 -10.52 8.83
N LYS A 149 28.74 -10.26 10.13
CA LYS A 149 29.11 -11.19 11.21
C LYS A 149 28.24 -10.90 12.44
N ARG A 150 28.04 -11.91 13.29
CA ARG A 150 27.30 -11.72 14.56
C ARG A 150 28.10 -10.77 15.49
N PRO A 151 27.40 -10.00 16.36
CA PRO A 151 28.09 -9.23 17.39
C PRO A 151 28.91 -10.20 18.30
N PRO A 152 29.99 -9.72 18.91
CA PRO A 152 30.67 -10.46 19.94
C PRO A 152 29.72 -10.72 21.13
N GLU A 153 29.89 -11.86 21.80
CA GLU A 153 29.18 -12.19 23.05
C GLU A 153 29.53 -11.23 24.17
#